data_ef265ef62962d99d52c469f00836ec39
#
_entry.id   ef265ef62962d99d52c469f00836ec39
#
_cell.length_a   1.000
_cell.length_b   1.000
_cell.length_c   1.000
_cell.angle_alpha   90.00
_cell.angle_beta   90.00
_cell.angle_gamma   90.00
#
_symmetry.space_group_name_H-M   'P 1'
#
loop_
_entity.id
_entity.type
_entity.pdbx_description
1 polymer ?
#
loop_
_entity_poly.entity_id
_entity_poly.type
_entity_poly.pdbx_seq_one_letter_code
_entity_poly.pdbx_strand_id
1 'polypeptide(L)'
;KPNYEPGTRIYAKVTVFGEGPYGTLAEDLIHRFRLREGRNPQSYALGVKEVIRVKHGGSPGLAVHTLGYPLSARVFGGGFCYGLAENLYAVGMVCGLDWDDPQMDVQELLQRFKKHPFVQQFIKGGEVIAYGAKTLPEGGYFSVPRPYVDGALLVGDSAGFLNVPYLKGIHYAMKSGMLAAETVFDALVQGDASATVLSSYEDKLASSYVMRDLYRVRNFRQAFTYGRLPGLLLGGFTMWTGLGPTKPGGVREDYTHLRPLNEAASTRRTREPAQYDAGVLVDKLTDVFYSGTQHREDQPPHIRILNPARCLTDCIARYGDAPCTHFCPAKVYDLVGEGEHRRIQVNFANCVHCKTCVIKDPIDVLDADHVQNIDWRAPAEGGPRYQGL
;
A
#
# COMPACT_ATOMS: atom_id res chain seq x y z
N LYS A 1 5.90 -28.23 -16.44
CA LYS A 1 7.32 -27.87 -16.68
C LYS A 1 8.20 -28.88 -15.96
N PRO A 2 9.43 -29.20 -16.47
CA PRO A 2 10.31 -30.20 -15.87
C PRO A 2 10.71 -29.89 -14.41
N ASN A 3 10.67 -28.66 -14.02
CA ASN A 3 10.99 -28.18 -12.67
C ASN A 3 9.73 -27.85 -11.81
N TYR A 4 8.57 -28.43 -12.17
CA TYR A 4 7.37 -28.25 -11.35
C TYR A 4 7.50 -29.07 -10.06
N GLU A 5 7.40 -28.39 -8.94
CA GLU A 5 7.28 -28.97 -7.62
C GLU A 5 5.88 -28.66 -7.07
N PRO A 6 5.10 -29.68 -6.66
CA PRO A 6 3.80 -29.44 -6.06
C PRO A 6 3.99 -28.73 -4.71
N GLY A 7 3.12 -27.75 -4.44
CA GLY A 7 3.13 -27.06 -3.15
C GLY A 7 2.80 -28.04 -1.99
N THR A 8 3.26 -27.69 -0.78
CA THR A 8 2.96 -28.43 0.44
C THR A 8 1.56 -28.07 0.95
N ARG A 9 0.75 -29.09 1.26
CA ARG A 9 -0.54 -28.91 1.95
C ARG A 9 -0.31 -28.90 3.45
N ILE A 10 -0.74 -27.83 4.11
CA ILE A 10 -0.67 -27.66 5.57
C ILE A 10 -2.09 -27.75 6.11
N TYR A 11 -2.32 -28.66 7.07
CA TYR A 11 -3.59 -28.81 7.77
C TYR A 11 -3.47 -28.19 9.15
N ALA A 12 -4.40 -27.28 9.48
CA ALA A 12 -4.49 -26.64 10.77
C ALA A 12 -5.96 -26.56 11.21
N LYS A 13 -6.21 -26.57 12.53
CA LYS A 13 -7.55 -26.37 13.07
C LYS A 13 -8.00 -24.92 12.91
N VAL A 14 -7.06 -23.97 13.05
CA VAL A 14 -7.28 -22.54 12.81
C VAL A 14 -6.09 -21.96 12.06
N THR A 15 -6.36 -21.10 11.09
CA THR A 15 -5.37 -20.33 10.33
C THR A 15 -5.48 -18.85 10.68
N VAL A 16 -4.36 -18.20 11.00
CA VAL A 16 -4.30 -16.76 11.26
C VAL A 16 -3.61 -16.06 10.11
N PHE A 17 -4.32 -15.15 9.44
CA PHE A 17 -3.83 -14.41 8.28
C PHE A 17 -3.18 -13.09 8.73
N GLY A 18 -1.86 -13.01 8.62
CA GLY A 18 -1.04 -11.84 8.95
C GLY A 18 -0.15 -11.42 7.79
N GLU A 19 -0.65 -11.42 6.56
CA GLU A 19 0.10 -11.16 5.32
C GLU A 19 0.41 -9.68 5.08
N GLY A 20 -0.01 -8.81 5.96
CA GLY A 20 0.09 -7.37 5.78
C GLY A 20 -0.97 -6.81 4.84
N PRO A 21 -0.77 -5.57 4.32
CA PRO A 21 -1.76 -4.91 3.49
C PRO A 21 -1.96 -5.67 2.16
N TYR A 22 -3.20 -5.82 1.76
CA TYR A 22 -3.60 -6.54 0.55
C TYR A 22 -2.97 -7.94 0.45
N GLY A 23 -3.09 -8.74 1.52
CA GLY A 23 -2.61 -10.12 1.56
C GLY A 23 -3.37 -10.98 0.54
N THR A 24 -2.67 -11.77 -0.27
CA THR A 24 -3.30 -12.54 -1.35
C THR A 24 -4.36 -13.50 -0.82
N LEU A 25 -4.01 -14.29 0.21
CA LEU A 25 -4.95 -15.23 0.81
C LEU A 25 -5.98 -14.54 1.69
N ALA A 26 -5.59 -13.44 2.36
CA ALA A 26 -6.51 -12.63 3.16
C ALA A 26 -7.59 -11.98 2.28
N GLU A 27 -7.23 -11.42 1.11
CA GLU A 27 -8.20 -10.85 0.18
C GLU A 27 -9.09 -11.92 -0.46
N ASP A 28 -8.53 -13.08 -0.85
CA ASP A 28 -9.32 -14.23 -1.32
C ASP A 28 -10.36 -14.66 -0.25
N LEU A 29 -9.96 -14.70 1.03
CA LEU A 29 -10.86 -15.01 2.14
C LEU A 29 -11.95 -13.94 2.33
N ILE A 30 -11.56 -12.67 2.33
CA ILE A 30 -12.46 -11.52 2.49
C ILE A 30 -13.51 -11.53 1.38
N HIS A 31 -13.10 -11.73 0.14
CA HIS A 31 -13.98 -11.78 -1.01
C HIS A 31 -14.92 -12.99 -0.95
N ARG A 32 -14.38 -14.19 -0.77
CA ARG A 32 -15.13 -15.44 -0.73
C ARG A 32 -16.23 -15.47 0.33
N PHE A 33 -15.96 -14.91 1.50
CA PHE A 33 -16.90 -14.88 2.62
C PHE A 33 -17.60 -13.53 2.82
N ARG A 34 -17.44 -12.61 1.85
CA ARG A 34 -18.04 -11.26 1.86
C ARG A 34 -17.81 -10.51 3.18
N LEU A 35 -16.59 -10.57 3.69
CA LEU A 35 -16.29 -10.04 5.03
C LEU A 35 -16.33 -8.50 5.10
N ARG A 36 -16.35 -7.81 3.94
CA ARG A 36 -16.56 -6.35 3.84
C ARG A 36 -18.01 -5.95 3.58
N GLU A 37 -18.96 -6.88 3.62
CA GLU A 37 -20.37 -6.51 3.40
C GLU A 37 -20.83 -5.48 4.44
N GLY A 38 -21.45 -4.38 3.98
CA GLY A 38 -21.87 -3.27 4.83
C GLY A 38 -20.74 -2.39 5.36
N ARG A 39 -19.51 -2.55 4.85
CA ARG A 39 -18.33 -1.74 5.16
C ARG A 39 -17.94 -0.84 3.98
N ASN A 40 -17.09 0.15 4.22
CA ASN A 40 -16.43 0.86 3.11
C ASN A 40 -15.41 -0.07 2.44
N PRO A 41 -15.13 0.11 1.13
CA PRO A 41 -13.93 -0.47 0.54
C PRO A 41 -12.70 0.00 1.29
N GLN A 42 -11.65 -0.83 1.29
CA GLN A 42 -10.39 -0.41 1.86
C GLN A 42 -9.72 0.62 0.94
N SER A 43 -9.31 1.74 1.51
CA SER A 43 -8.44 2.69 0.83
C SER A 43 -7.00 2.41 1.21
N TYR A 44 -6.09 2.57 0.26
CA TYR A 44 -4.67 2.33 0.48
C TYR A 44 -3.84 3.58 0.19
N ALA A 45 -2.63 3.61 0.72
CA ALA A 45 -1.58 4.52 0.29
C ALA A 45 -0.35 3.74 -0.15
N LEU A 46 0.44 4.30 -1.07
CA LEU A 46 1.77 3.81 -1.41
C LEU A 46 2.80 4.62 -0.63
N GLY A 47 3.58 3.95 0.20
CA GLY A 47 4.80 4.49 0.80
C GLY A 47 6.02 4.05 0.02
N VAL A 48 6.91 5.00 -0.31
CA VAL A 48 8.25 4.76 -0.83
C VAL A 48 9.26 5.38 0.12
N LYS A 49 10.36 4.69 0.38
CA LYS A 49 11.34 5.09 1.39
C LYS A 49 12.75 4.75 0.93
N GLU A 50 13.66 5.67 1.16
CA GLU A 50 15.11 5.45 1.05
C GLU A 50 15.77 5.58 2.42
N VAL A 51 16.87 4.86 2.63
CA VAL A 51 17.82 5.12 3.71
C VAL A 51 19.03 5.82 3.10
N ILE A 52 19.36 6.97 3.67
CA ILE A 52 20.43 7.85 3.19
C ILE A 52 21.51 7.93 4.26
N ARG A 53 22.75 7.60 3.87
CA ARG A 53 23.94 7.76 4.68
C ARG A 53 24.53 9.14 4.43
N VAL A 54 24.76 9.91 5.49
CA VAL A 54 25.42 11.23 5.42
C VAL A 54 26.84 11.14 5.98
N LYS A 55 27.73 12.03 5.52
CA LYS A 55 29.15 12.00 5.94
C LYS A 55 29.35 12.52 7.36
N HIS A 56 28.60 13.55 7.71
CA HIS A 56 28.72 14.23 9.00
C HIS A 56 27.34 14.68 9.50
N GLY A 57 27.18 14.64 10.81
CA GLY A 57 25.96 15.06 11.45
C GLY A 57 24.85 14.03 11.30
N GLY A 58 24.08 13.88 12.32
CA GLY A 58 22.89 13.07 12.36
C GLY A 58 22.07 13.53 13.54
N SER A 59 20.82 13.21 13.55
CA SER A 59 19.91 13.53 14.64
C SER A 59 19.13 12.26 15.00
N PRO A 60 19.76 11.28 15.69
CA PRO A 60 19.09 10.08 16.14
C PRO A 60 17.82 10.42 16.92
N GLY A 61 16.72 9.75 16.59
CA GLY A 61 15.42 10.00 17.21
C GLY A 61 14.64 11.21 16.63
N LEU A 62 15.20 11.95 15.68
CA LEU A 62 14.43 12.94 14.94
C LEU A 62 13.29 12.27 14.19
N ALA A 63 12.07 12.80 14.35
CA ALA A 63 10.90 12.36 13.58
C ALA A 63 10.21 13.61 13.00
N VAL A 64 10.31 13.77 11.69
CA VAL A 64 9.67 14.85 10.95
C VAL A 64 8.62 14.26 10.03
N HIS A 65 7.42 14.81 10.07
CA HIS A 65 6.33 14.55 9.13
C HIS A 65 5.96 15.83 8.42
N THR A 66 5.69 15.75 7.13
CA THR A 66 5.15 16.84 6.34
C THR A 66 3.83 16.42 5.70
N LEU A 67 2.99 17.38 5.37
CA LEU A 67 1.75 17.13 4.65
C LEU A 67 1.75 17.93 3.35
N GLY A 68 1.47 17.25 2.26
CA GLY A 68 1.26 17.86 0.95
C GLY A 68 2.49 17.87 0.08
N TYR A 69 3.30 18.94 0.03
CA TYR A 69 4.39 19.04 -0.94
C TYR A 69 5.22 17.75 -1.06
N PRO A 70 5.51 17.27 -2.29
CA PRO A 70 5.18 17.83 -3.61
C PRO A 70 3.80 17.40 -4.16
N LEU A 71 2.95 16.78 -3.37
CA LEU A 71 1.61 16.33 -3.76
C LEU A 71 0.68 17.53 -4.02
N SER A 72 -0.25 17.35 -4.95
CA SER A 72 -1.33 18.32 -5.17
C SER A 72 -2.24 18.44 -3.95
N ALA A 73 -3.03 19.52 -3.87
CA ALA A 73 -3.95 19.74 -2.75
C ALA A 73 -5.09 18.70 -2.67
N ARG A 74 -5.30 17.93 -3.72
CA ARG A 74 -6.35 16.90 -3.79
C ARG A 74 -5.90 15.52 -3.36
N VAL A 75 -4.59 15.28 -3.30
CA VAL A 75 -4.01 13.98 -2.95
C VAL A 75 -3.63 14.01 -1.47
N PHE A 76 -4.13 13.03 -0.73
CA PHE A 76 -3.75 12.82 0.66
C PHE A 76 -2.36 12.23 0.74
N GLY A 77 -1.52 12.75 1.65
CA GLY A 77 -0.18 12.23 1.85
C GLY A 77 0.84 13.33 2.12
N GLY A 78 2.09 12.92 2.22
CA GLY A 78 3.22 13.80 2.49
C GLY A 78 4.51 13.01 2.64
N GLY A 79 5.56 13.69 3.08
CA GLY A 79 6.87 13.11 3.30
C GLY A 79 7.22 12.94 4.77
N PHE A 80 8.25 12.18 5.00
CA PHE A 80 8.84 12.05 6.34
C PHE A 80 10.37 12.01 6.26
N CYS A 81 11.00 12.39 7.37
CA CYS A 81 12.45 12.28 7.57
C CYS A 81 12.71 11.81 9.00
N TYR A 82 13.31 10.64 9.17
CA TYR A 82 13.63 10.05 10.47
C TYR A 82 15.13 9.87 10.63
N GLY A 83 15.68 10.39 11.71
CA GLY A 83 17.04 10.12 12.14
C GLY A 83 17.13 8.73 12.79
N LEU A 84 17.73 7.76 12.09
CA LEU A 84 17.85 6.37 12.55
C LEU A 84 19.08 6.17 13.44
N ALA A 85 20.21 6.75 13.04
CA ALA A 85 21.48 6.67 13.72
C ALA A 85 22.27 7.96 13.47
N GLU A 86 23.49 8.08 14.00
CA GLU A 86 24.31 9.29 13.89
C GLU A 86 24.55 9.77 12.45
N ASN A 87 24.54 8.86 11.49
CA ASN A 87 24.79 9.18 10.08
C ASN A 87 23.74 8.60 9.12
N LEU A 88 22.59 8.18 9.62
CA LEU A 88 21.55 7.55 8.83
C LEU A 88 20.19 8.27 8.96
N TYR A 89 19.59 8.56 7.82
CA TYR A 89 18.22 9.07 7.72
C TYR A 89 17.34 8.17 6.87
N ALA A 90 16.14 7.86 7.35
CA ALA A 90 15.09 7.34 6.50
C ALA A 90 14.25 8.50 5.95
N VAL A 91 14.20 8.65 4.64
CA VAL A 91 13.40 9.67 3.95
C VAL A 91 12.40 9.00 3.05
N GLY A 92 11.15 9.42 3.12
CA GLY A 92 10.10 8.78 2.32
C GLY A 92 8.93 9.68 2.01
N MET A 93 8.09 9.17 1.12
CA MET A 93 6.81 9.73 0.71
C MET A 93 5.70 8.71 0.90
N VAL A 94 4.55 9.16 1.38
CA VAL A 94 3.31 8.38 1.44
C VAL A 94 2.26 9.11 0.63
N CYS A 95 1.57 8.39 -0.25
CA CYS A 95 0.61 8.95 -1.20
C CYS A 95 -0.63 8.05 -1.25
N GLY A 96 -1.80 8.58 -0.87
CA GLY A 96 -3.08 7.87 -0.99
C GLY A 96 -3.34 7.44 -2.43
N LEU A 97 -3.79 6.19 -2.64
CA LEU A 97 -4.01 5.62 -3.97
C LEU A 97 -5.29 6.14 -4.66
N ASP A 98 -6.05 7.00 -4.01
CA ASP A 98 -7.24 7.66 -4.54
C ASP A 98 -6.94 8.86 -5.46
N TRP A 99 -5.71 9.00 -5.96
CA TRP A 99 -5.37 10.02 -6.95
C TRP A 99 -6.05 9.80 -8.31
N ASP A 100 -6.25 10.89 -9.05
CA ASP A 100 -6.92 10.89 -10.35
C ASP A 100 -5.97 10.90 -11.56
N ASP A 101 -4.67 11.15 -11.36
CA ASP A 101 -3.68 11.28 -12.41
C ASP A 101 -3.14 9.92 -12.89
N PRO A 102 -3.36 9.51 -14.15
CA PRO A 102 -2.84 8.25 -14.67
C PRO A 102 -1.31 8.19 -14.76
N GLN A 103 -0.65 9.34 -14.70
CA GLN A 103 0.81 9.45 -14.78
C GLN A 103 1.45 9.75 -13.41
N MET A 104 0.74 9.54 -12.30
CA MET A 104 1.29 9.71 -10.96
C MET A 104 2.46 8.76 -10.72
N ASP A 105 3.60 9.32 -10.31
CA ASP A 105 4.83 8.58 -9.99
C ASP A 105 5.32 8.96 -8.59
N VAL A 106 5.13 8.08 -7.62
CA VAL A 106 5.43 8.37 -6.21
C VAL A 106 6.94 8.35 -5.96
N GLN A 107 7.71 7.56 -6.73
CA GLN A 107 9.17 7.58 -6.61
C GLN A 107 9.74 8.92 -7.12
N GLU A 108 9.24 9.43 -8.24
CA GLU A 108 9.63 10.76 -8.73
C GLU A 108 9.26 11.87 -7.72
N LEU A 109 8.09 11.74 -7.08
CA LEU A 109 7.69 12.68 -6.02
C LEU A 109 8.63 12.62 -4.81
N LEU A 110 9.17 11.44 -4.46
CA LEU A 110 10.21 11.32 -3.43
C LEU A 110 11.47 12.10 -3.84
N GLN A 111 11.91 12.00 -5.10
CA GLN A 111 13.07 12.77 -5.58
C GLN A 111 12.82 14.28 -5.50
N ARG A 112 11.61 14.74 -5.83
CA ARG A 112 11.23 16.15 -5.67
C ARG A 112 11.18 16.57 -4.21
N PHE A 113 10.68 15.72 -3.32
CA PHE A 113 10.67 15.98 -1.88
C PHE A 113 12.08 16.14 -1.34
N LYS A 114 13.01 15.31 -1.75
CA LYS A 114 14.43 15.40 -1.37
C LYS A 114 15.10 16.70 -1.82
N LYS A 115 14.68 17.31 -2.94
CA LYS A 115 15.17 18.63 -3.39
C LYS A 115 14.71 19.79 -2.52
N HIS A 116 13.71 19.61 -1.67
CA HIS A 116 13.21 20.70 -0.83
C HIS A 116 14.29 21.19 0.15
N PRO A 117 14.54 22.52 0.29
CA PRO A 117 15.61 23.04 1.13
C PRO A 117 15.58 22.54 2.58
N PHE A 118 14.39 22.36 3.15
CA PHE A 118 14.20 21.81 4.48
C PHE A 118 14.71 20.35 4.56
N VAL A 119 14.45 19.51 3.57
CA VAL A 119 14.91 18.11 3.56
C VAL A 119 16.43 18.06 3.32
N GLN A 120 16.93 18.91 2.45
CA GLN A 120 18.37 19.04 2.17
C GLN A 120 19.20 19.35 3.41
N GLN A 121 18.67 19.98 4.44
CA GLN A 121 19.38 20.21 5.71
C GLN A 121 19.84 18.90 6.36
N PHE A 122 19.11 17.81 6.13
CA PHE A 122 19.41 16.51 6.74
C PHE A 122 20.26 15.61 5.84
N ILE A 123 20.08 15.69 4.52
CA ILE A 123 20.58 14.67 3.60
C ILE A 123 21.63 15.17 2.58
N LYS A 124 21.92 16.45 2.55
CA LYS A 124 22.85 17.05 1.58
C LYS A 124 24.23 16.37 1.62
N GLY A 125 24.71 15.96 0.45
CA GLY A 125 26.00 15.27 0.30
C GLY A 125 26.02 13.84 0.83
N GLY A 126 24.86 13.27 1.12
CA GLY A 126 24.69 11.86 1.45
C GLY A 126 24.63 10.97 0.22
N GLU A 127 24.42 9.68 0.46
CA GLU A 127 24.22 8.64 -0.55
C GLU A 127 23.05 7.73 -0.16
N VAL A 128 22.25 7.31 -1.12
CA VAL A 128 21.20 6.30 -0.92
C VAL A 128 21.88 4.94 -0.72
N ILE A 129 21.49 4.19 0.30
CA ILE A 129 22.04 2.86 0.60
C ILE A 129 20.98 1.76 0.67
N ALA A 130 19.71 2.11 0.79
CA ALA A 130 18.62 1.16 0.77
C ALA A 130 17.33 1.83 0.28
N TYR A 131 16.46 1.05 -0.34
CA TYR A 131 15.15 1.48 -0.84
C TYR A 131 14.08 0.44 -0.53
N GLY A 132 12.85 0.90 -0.37
CA GLY A 132 11.69 0.02 -0.24
C GLY A 132 10.39 0.74 -0.54
N ALA A 133 9.41 -0.03 -0.98
CA ALA A 133 8.07 0.47 -1.22
C ALA A 133 7.03 -0.52 -0.68
N LYS A 134 5.95 0.01 -0.08
CA LYS A 134 4.85 -0.80 0.46
C LYS A 134 3.56 -0.02 0.48
N THR A 135 2.44 -0.69 0.20
CA THR A 135 1.12 -0.14 0.45
C THR A 135 0.78 -0.20 1.95
N LEU A 136 -0.10 0.69 2.36
CA LEU A 136 -0.61 0.83 3.73
C LEU A 136 -2.13 0.89 3.69
N PRO A 137 -2.88 0.21 4.59
CA PRO A 137 -4.33 0.29 4.63
C PRO A 137 -4.78 1.57 5.35
N GLU A 138 -5.43 2.49 4.64
CA GLU A 138 -5.86 3.80 5.17
C GLU A 138 -7.37 3.97 5.34
N GLY A 139 -8.17 2.96 5.05
CA GLY A 139 -9.63 3.04 5.14
C GLY A 139 -10.16 3.25 6.56
N GLY A 140 -9.39 2.85 7.58
CA GLY A 140 -9.70 3.03 8.99
C GLY A 140 -10.90 2.20 9.44
N TYR A 141 -11.55 2.64 10.52
CA TYR A 141 -12.60 1.90 11.24
C TYR A 141 -13.71 1.32 10.33
N PHE A 142 -14.21 2.11 9.40
CA PHE A 142 -15.32 1.70 8.53
C PHE A 142 -14.95 0.69 7.44
N SER A 143 -13.68 0.46 7.20
CA SER A 143 -13.15 -0.48 6.21
C SER A 143 -12.63 -1.77 6.82
N VAL A 144 -12.67 -1.90 8.15
CA VAL A 144 -12.28 -3.15 8.84
C VAL A 144 -13.29 -4.25 8.48
N PRO A 145 -12.86 -5.35 7.85
CA PRO A 145 -13.73 -6.48 7.54
C PRO A 145 -14.14 -7.22 8.82
N ARG A 146 -15.14 -8.09 8.73
CA ARG A 146 -15.36 -9.08 9.78
C ARG A 146 -14.09 -9.93 9.92
N PRO A 147 -13.45 -9.96 11.11
CA PRO A 147 -12.09 -10.47 11.23
C PRO A 147 -12.01 -11.98 11.48
N TYR A 148 -13.09 -12.73 11.27
CA TYR A 148 -13.17 -14.17 11.51
C TYR A 148 -14.10 -14.88 10.53
N VAL A 149 -13.85 -16.16 10.30
CA VAL A 149 -14.72 -17.15 9.66
C VAL A 149 -14.47 -18.51 10.32
N ASP A 150 -15.18 -19.57 9.91
CA ASP A 150 -14.87 -20.94 10.34
C ASP A 150 -13.39 -21.25 10.08
N GLY A 151 -12.68 -21.61 11.15
CA GLY A 151 -11.28 -22.01 11.08
C GLY A 151 -10.27 -20.92 10.73
N ALA A 152 -10.67 -19.59 10.70
CA ALA A 152 -9.72 -18.56 10.32
C ALA A 152 -9.95 -17.20 10.98
N LEU A 153 -8.84 -16.46 11.20
CA LEU A 153 -8.80 -15.10 11.75
C LEU A 153 -7.91 -14.19 10.91
N LEU A 154 -8.27 -12.88 10.85
CA LEU A 154 -7.47 -11.82 10.22
C LEU A 154 -6.83 -10.94 11.31
N VAL A 155 -5.54 -10.62 11.18
CA VAL A 155 -4.79 -9.79 12.14
C VAL A 155 -4.00 -8.66 11.46
N GLY A 156 -3.66 -7.63 12.20
CA GLY A 156 -2.80 -6.54 11.73
C GLY A 156 -3.34 -5.83 10.49
N ASP A 157 -2.45 -5.51 9.58
CA ASP A 157 -2.79 -4.79 8.34
C ASP A 157 -3.64 -5.63 7.38
N SER A 158 -3.64 -6.98 7.49
CA SER A 158 -4.56 -7.84 6.74
C SER A 158 -6.02 -7.58 7.10
N ALA A 159 -6.29 -7.12 8.33
CA ALA A 159 -7.59 -6.63 8.77
C ALA A 159 -7.74 -5.10 8.66
N GLY A 160 -6.70 -4.38 8.21
CA GLY A 160 -6.72 -2.93 8.08
C GLY A 160 -6.56 -2.16 9.41
N PHE A 161 -5.92 -2.75 10.42
CA PHE A 161 -5.70 -2.09 11.71
C PHE A 161 -4.55 -1.08 11.65
N LEU A 162 -4.82 0.09 11.08
CA LEU A 162 -3.90 1.23 11.01
C LEU A 162 -4.56 2.51 11.49
N ASN A 163 -3.90 3.24 12.39
CA ASN A 163 -4.32 4.58 12.79
C ASN A 163 -3.70 5.60 11.82
N VAL A 164 -4.50 6.07 10.88
CA VAL A 164 -4.05 6.93 9.77
C VAL A 164 -3.49 8.27 10.25
N PRO A 165 -4.17 9.07 11.12
CA PRO A 165 -3.62 10.35 11.57
C PRO A 165 -2.31 10.22 12.35
N TYR A 166 -2.11 9.12 13.06
CA TYR A 166 -0.87 8.89 13.81
C TYR A 166 0.17 8.08 13.04
N LEU A 167 -0.16 7.54 11.88
CA LEU A 167 0.70 6.65 11.06
C LEU A 167 1.23 5.46 11.88
N LYS A 168 0.38 4.85 12.70
CA LYS A 168 0.75 3.81 13.66
C LYS A 168 -0.12 2.56 13.45
N GLY A 169 0.53 1.42 13.22
CA GLY A 169 -0.12 0.11 13.03
C GLY A 169 0.53 -1.01 13.84
N ILE A 170 1.83 -0.91 14.15
CA ILE A 170 2.61 -2.03 14.75
C ILE A 170 1.97 -2.53 16.05
N HIS A 171 1.63 -1.63 16.97
CA HIS A 171 1.02 -2.01 18.25
C HIS A 171 -0.40 -2.58 18.09
N TYR A 172 -1.15 -2.18 17.03
CA TYR A 172 -2.44 -2.79 16.71
C TYR A 172 -2.26 -4.19 16.12
N ALA A 173 -1.26 -4.39 15.25
CA ALA A 173 -0.93 -5.70 14.74
C ALA A 173 -0.53 -6.66 15.88
N MET A 174 0.33 -6.21 16.80
CA MET A 174 0.71 -6.98 18.00
C MET A 174 -0.51 -7.31 18.86
N LYS A 175 -1.35 -6.32 19.20
CA LYS A 175 -2.53 -6.54 20.06
C LYS A 175 -3.55 -7.46 19.41
N SER A 176 -3.84 -7.27 18.12
CA SER A 176 -4.75 -8.16 17.39
C SER A 176 -4.22 -9.60 17.34
N GLY A 177 -2.91 -9.79 17.15
CA GLY A 177 -2.28 -11.11 17.23
C GLY A 177 -2.40 -11.75 18.61
N MET A 178 -2.22 -10.99 19.68
CA MET A 178 -2.42 -11.49 21.06
C MET A 178 -3.87 -11.94 21.29
N LEU A 179 -4.85 -11.11 20.90
CA LEU A 179 -6.27 -11.44 21.05
C LEU A 179 -6.68 -12.64 20.16
N ALA A 180 -6.11 -12.74 18.97
CA ALA A 180 -6.30 -13.91 18.12
C ALA A 180 -5.75 -15.18 18.78
N ALA A 181 -4.56 -15.13 19.38
CA ALA A 181 -3.97 -16.28 20.08
C ALA A 181 -4.82 -16.73 21.26
N GLU A 182 -5.32 -15.80 22.08
CA GLU A 182 -6.26 -16.09 23.18
C GLU A 182 -7.54 -16.77 22.65
N THR A 183 -8.10 -16.25 21.55
CA THR A 183 -9.32 -16.81 20.95
C THR A 183 -9.09 -18.23 20.38
N VAL A 184 -7.97 -18.41 19.68
CA VAL A 184 -7.58 -19.73 19.14
C VAL A 184 -7.36 -20.73 20.28
N PHE A 185 -6.72 -20.32 21.36
CA PHE A 185 -6.54 -21.17 22.54
C PHE A 185 -7.89 -21.65 23.11
N ASP A 186 -8.83 -20.71 23.31
CA ASP A 186 -10.18 -21.03 23.83
C ASP A 186 -10.92 -21.99 22.88
N ALA A 187 -10.85 -21.76 21.56
CA ALA A 187 -11.45 -22.63 20.56
C ALA A 187 -10.85 -24.04 20.52
N LEU A 188 -9.53 -24.15 20.68
CA LEU A 188 -8.84 -25.45 20.73
C LEU A 188 -9.19 -26.26 21.98
N VAL A 189 -9.33 -25.58 23.14
CA VAL A 189 -9.76 -26.21 24.38
C VAL A 189 -11.20 -26.72 24.28
N GLN A 190 -12.08 -25.95 23.62
CA GLN A 190 -13.46 -26.37 23.38
C GLN A 190 -13.59 -27.45 22.30
N GLY A 191 -12.55 -27.63 21.47
CA GLY A 191 -12.59 -28.54 20.32
C GLY A 191 -13.45 -28.05 19.16
N ASP A 192 -13.81 -26.74 19.16
CA ASP A 192 -14.68 -26.10 18.18
C ASP A 192 -14.02 -24.83 17.61
N ALA A 193 -13.73 -24.81 16.31
CA ALA A 193 -13.17 -23.69 15.60
C ALA A 193 -14.18 -23.04 14.61
N SER A 194 -15.47 -23.20 14.89
CA SER A 194 -16.52 -22.55 14.09
C SER A 194 -16.51 -21.05 14.24
N ALA A 195 -17.11 -20.34 13.27
CA ALA A 195 -17.30 -18.89 13.34
C ALA A 195 -18.05 -18.45 14.61
N THR A 196 -18.93 -19.30 15.15
CA THR A 196 -19.66 -19.03 16.39
C THR A 196 -18.69 -18.86 17.57
N VAL A 197 -17.72 -19.74 17.73
CA VAL A 197 -16.71 -19.65 18.79
C VAL A 197 -15.69 -18.55 18.48
N LEU A 198 -15.22 -18.47 17.23
CA LEU A 198 -14.22 -17.49 16.80
C LEU A 198 -14.76 -16.06 16.78
N SER A 199 -16.09 -15.84 16.81
CA SER A 199 -16.69 -14.50 16.93
C SER A 199 -16.26 -13.75 18.19
N SER A 200 -15.90 -14.47 19.26
CA SER A 200 -15.35 -13.88 20.49
C SER A 200 -14.08 -13.04 20.25
N TYR A 201 -13.38 -13.26 19.13
CA TYR A 201 -12.28 -12.41 18.70
C TYR A 201 -12.74 -10.97 18.37
N GLU A 202 -13.88 -10.81 17.69
CA GLU A 202 -14.46 -9.49 17.40
C GLU A 202 -14.85 -8.77 18.70
N ASP A 203 -15.42 -9.47 19.66
CA ASP A 203 -15.76 -8.90 20.98
C ASP A 203 -14.51 -8.46 21.76
N LYS A 204 -13.46 -9.28 21.77
CA LYS A 204 -12.16 -8.94 22.36
C LYS A 204 -11.54 -7.72 21.66
N LEU A 205 -11.61 -7.62 20.33
CA LEU A 205 -11.16 -6.46 19.57
C LEU A 205 -11.97 -5.22 19.92
N ALA A 206 -13.30 -5.32 19.94
CA ALA A 206 -14.21 -4.21 20.25
C ALA A 206 -13.96 -3.61 21.65
N SER A 207 -13.65 -4.45 22.63
CA SER A 207 -13.32 -4.03 24.00
C SER A 207 -11.88 -3.51 24.14
N SER A 208 -11.03 -3.73 23.14
CA SER A 208 -9.61 -3.32 23.17
C SER A 208 -9.43 -1.86 22.75
N TYR A 209 -8.21 -1.34 22.99
CA TYR A 209 -7.83 -0.02 22.49
C TYR A 209 -7.74 0.03 20.95
N VAL A 210 -7.59 -1.10 20.26
CA VAL A 210 -7.50 -1.13 18.78
C VAL A 210 -8.74 -0.53 18.15
N MET A 211 -9.92 -1.10 18.43
CA MET A 211 -11.17 -0.61 17.84
C MET A 211 -11.62 0.72 18.43
N ARG A 212 -11.36 0.97 19.71
CA ARG A 212 -11.66 2.26 20.36
C ARG A 212 -10.90 3.41 19.71
N ASP A 213 -9.61 3.25 19.47
CA ASP A 213 -8.78 4.28 18.88
C ASP A 213 -9.12 4.49 17.39
N LEU A 214 -9.35 3.39 16.65
CA LEU A 214 -9.82 3.48 15.26
C LEU A 214 -11.18 4.20 15.17
N TYR A 215 -12.11 3.91 16.10
CA TYR A 215 -13.41 4.59 16.14
C TYR A 215 -13.27 6.10 16.41
N ARG A 216 -12.36 6.48 17.29
CA ARG A 216 -12.10 7.90 17.59
C ARG A 216 -11.65 8.70 16.35
N VAL A 217 -10.87 8.09 15.48
CA VAL A 217 -10.34 8.74 14.27
C VAL A 217 -11.10 8.37 12.98
N ARG A 218 -12.24 7.69 13.08
CA ARG A 218 -12.98 7.05 11.98
C ARG A 218 -13.30 7.95 10.78
N ASN A 219 -13.39 9.27 10.99
CA ASN A 219 -13.76 10.25 9.97
C ASN A 219 -12.54 11.04 9.43
N PHE A 220 -11.34 10.82 9.97
CA PHE A 220 -10.17 11.61 9.61
C PHE A 220 -9.83 11.48 8.13
N ARG A 221 -9.60 10.25 7.64
CA ARG A 221 -9.18 10.01 6.26
C ARG A 221 -10.23 10.47 5.25
N GLN A 222 -11.50 10.21 5.53
CA GLN A 222 -12.63 10.58 4.68
C GLN A 222 -12.79 12.09 4.52
N ALA A 223 -12.39 12.89 5.51
CA ALA A 223 -12.44 14.35 5.42
C ALA A 223 -11.55 14.90 4.28
N PHE A 224 -10.49 14.19 3.90
CA PHE A 224 -9.57 14.61 2.83
C PHE A 224 -10.13 14.42 1.41
N THR A 225 -11.28 13.79 1.24
CA THR A 225 -12.00 13.77 -0.05
C THR A 225 -12.38 15.17 -0.52
N TYR A 226 -12.48 16.12 0.39
CA TYR A 226 -12.74 17.54 0.11
C TYR A 226 -11.46 18.35 -0.18
N GLY A 227 -10.30 17.70 -0.22
CA GLY A 227 -9.00 18.32 -0.38
C GLY A 227 -8.28 18.57 0.92
N ARG A 228 -7.02 19.01 0.84
CA ARG A 228 -6.09 19.07 1.99
C ARG A 228 -6.53 20.03 3.10
N LEU A 229 -6.85 21.28 2.76
CA LEU A 229 -7.20 22.28 3.78
C LEU A 229 -8.54 21.99 4.46
N PRO A 230 -9.65 21.75 3.72
CA PRO A 230 -10.89 21.29 4.35
C PRO A 230 -10.70 19.98 5.12
N GLY A 231 -9.92 19.04 4.59
CA GLY A 231 -9.62 17.75 5.24
C GLY A 231 -8.95 17.91 6.59
N LEU A 232 -7.97 18.81 6.72
CA LEU A 232 -7.32 19.11 7.99
C LEU A 232 -8.30 19.70 9.01
N LEU A 233 -9.12 20.67 8.60
CA LEU A 233 -10.07 21.32 9.49
C LEU A 233 -11.16 20.35 9.97
N LEU A 234 -11.79 19.63 9.03
CA LEU A 234 -12.85 18.67 9.34
C LEU A 234 -12.29 17.45 10.09
N GLY A 235 -11.15 16.91 9.63
CA GLY A 235 -10.49 15.80 10.28
C GLY A 235 -10.08 16.13 11.71
N GLY A 236 -9.47 17.30 11.93
CA GLY A 236 -9.11 17.80 13.26
C GLY A 236 -10.34 18.00 14.16
N PHE A 237 -11.39 18.62 13.64
CA PHE A 237 -12.64 18.82 14.36
C PHE A 237 -13.28 17.49 14.79
N THR A 238 -13.40 16.51 13.85
CA THR A 238 -14.00 15.21 14.17
C THR A 238 -13.16 14.41 15.16
N MET A 239 -11.83 14.51 15.11
CA MET A 239 -10.94 13.87 16.09
C MET A 239 -11.08 14.50 17.48
N TRP A 240 -11.19 15.82 17.55
CA TRP A 240 -11.31 16.56 18.83
C TRP A 240 -12.67 16.33 19.50
N THR A 241 -13.76 16.43 18.73
CA THR A 241 -15.12 16.35 19.25
C THR A 241 -15.70 14.93 19.30
N GLY A 242 -15.16 14.01 18.49
CA GLY A 242 -15.76 12.69 18.26
C GLY A 242 -17.02 12.71 17.39
N LEU A 243 -17.45 13.91 16.94
CA LEU A 243 -18.64 14.09 16.11
C LEU A 243 -18.37 13.67 14.66
N GLY A 244 -19.43 13.46 13.89
CA GLY A 244 -19.38 13.10 12.46
C GLY A 244 -20.09 11.78 12.15
N PRO A 245 -20.06 11.35 10.90
CA PRO A 245 -20.71 10.11 10.46
C PRO A 245 -20.36 8.91 11.34
N THR A 246 -21.38 8.11 11.66
CA THR A 246 -21.23 6.90 12.49
C THR A 246 -21.47 5.62 11.68
N LYS A 247 -21.75 5.75 10.38
CA LYS A 247 -22.00 4.65 9.45
C LYS A 247 -21.04 4.75 8.26
N PRO A 248 -20.71 3.61 7.62
CA PRO A 248 -19.97 3.58 6.36
C PRO A 248 -20.66 4.37 5.25
N GLY A 249 -19.92 4.91 4.32
CA GLY A 249 -20.42 5.58 3.13
C GLY A 249 -19.44 6.57 2.51
N GLY A 250 -19.69 6.95 1.26
CA GLY A 250 -18.98 8.00 0.55
C GLY A 250 -17.54 7.66 0.08
N VAL A 251 -17.10 6.43 0.24
CA VAL A 251 -15.77 5.95 -0.22
C VAL A 251 -15.95 5.05 -1.44
N ARG A 252 -15.06 5.19 -2.42
CA ARG A 252 -14.98 4.37 -3.62
C ARG A 252 -13.65 3.63 -3.66
N GLU A 253 -13.60 2.54 -4.40
CA GLU A 253 -12.36 1.80 -4.68
C GLU A 253 -11.29 2.70 -5.30
N ASP A 254 -10.03 2.55 -4.88
CA ASP A 254 -8.93 3.43 -5.26
C ASP A 254 -8.72 3.51 -6.79
N TYR A 255 -8.87 2.39 -7.51
CA TYR A 255 -8.70 2.36 -8.97
C TYR A 255 -9.76 3.18 -9.72
N THR A 256 -10.95 3.35 -9.15
CA THR A 256 -12.06 4.08 -9.78
C THR A 256 -11.85 5.59 -9.83
N HIS A 257 -10.84 6.11 -9.15
CA HIS A 257 -10.54 7.54 -9.12
C HIS A 257 -9.75 8.02 -10.34
N LEU A 258 -9.09 7.12 -11.08
CA LEU A 258 -8.33 7.50 -12.27
C LEU A 258 -9.20 8.16 -13.32
N ARG A 259 -8.70 9.24 -13.92
CA ARG A 259 -9.34 10.00 -14.98
C ARG A 259 -8.48 10.03 -16.25
N PRO A 260 -9.08 10.26 -17.43
CA PRO A 260 -8.34 10.54 -18.63
C PRO A 260 -7.30 11.66 -18.42
N LEU A 261 -6.15 11.56 -19.06
CA LEU A 261 -5.03 12.46 -18.86
C LEU A 261 -5.39 13.95 -19.08
N ASN A 262 -6.28 14.24 -20.04
CA ASN A 262 -6.76 15.58 -20.31
C ASN A 262 -7.72 16.14 -19.24
N GLU A 263 -8.30 15.28 -18.40
CA GLU A 263 -9.23 15.61 -17.33
C GLU A 263 -8.59 15.58 -15.94
N ALA A 264 -7.44 14.93 -15.80
CA ALA A 264 -6.74 14.80 -14.53
C ALA A 264 -6.20 16.16 -14.08
N ALA A 265 -6.58 16.55 -12.85
CA ALA A 265 -6.31 17.89 -12.32
C ALA A 265 -4.84 18.14 -11.97
N SER A 266 -4.06 17.08 -11.85
CA SER A 266 -2.67 17.11 -11.37
C SER A 266 -1.63 17.31 -12.45
N THR A 267 -1.94 17.00 -13.71
CA THR A 267 -0.98 16.88 -14.81
C THR A 267 -0.40 18.18 -15.36
N ARG A 268 -1.03 19.32 -15.08
CA ARG A 268 -0.60 20.61 -15.68
C ARG A 268 0.52 21.34 -14.94
N ARG A 269 0.94 20.86 -13.76
CA ARG A 269 1.99 21.53 -12.98
C ARG A 269 3.22 20.64 -12.86
N THR A 270 4.23 20.96 -13.70
CA THR A 270 5.65 20.68 -13.51
C THR A 270 6.09 19.21 -13.61
N ARG A 271 6.18 18.71 -14.85
CA ARG A 271 7.16 17.69 -15.16
C ARG A 271 8.47 18.37 -15.58
N GLU A 272 9.17 18.96 -14.64
CA GLU A 272 10.59 19.16 -14.83
C GLU A 272 11.24 17.78 -14.75
N PRO A 273 12.07 17.38 -15.74
CA PRO A 273 12.79 16.14 -15.66
C PRO A 273 13.56 16.09 -14.35
N ALA A 274 13.46 14.97 -13.62
CA ALA A 274 14.24 14.80 -12.42
C ALA A 274 15.73 14.82 -12.82
N GLN A 275 16.50 15.74 -12.26
CA GLN A 275 17.95 15.73 -12.38
C GLN A 275 18.47 14.81 -11.29
N TYR A 276 19.10 13.72 -11.70
CA TYR A 276 19.74 12.74 -10.83
C TYR A 276 21.21 13.09 -10.66
N ASP A 277 21.72 12.89 -9.43
CA ASP A 277 23.13 13.20 -9.09
C ASP A 277 23.94 11.97 -8.68
N ALA A 278 23.33 10.78 -8.82
CA ALA A 278 23.88 9.47 -8.44
C ALA A 278 24.31 9.35 -6.95
N GLY A 279 23.99 10.35 -6.15
CA GLY A 279 24.21 10.34 -4.70
C GLY A 279 22.90 10.30 -3.94
N VAL A 280 22.32 11.49 -3.74
CA VAL A 280 21.05 11.64 -3.03
C VAL A 280 19.84 11.51 -3.95
N LEU A 281 19.98 11.96 -5.22
CA LEU A 281 18.89 11.93 -6.19
C LEU A 281 19.15 10.79 -7.20
N VAL A 282 18.32 9.77 -7.16
CA VAL A 282 18.50 8.54 -7.94
C VAL A 282 17.26 8.21 -8.77
N ASP A 283 17.46 7.58 -9.91
CA ASP A 283 16.39 7.08 -10.75
C ASP A 283 15.75 5.79 -10.18
N LYS A 284 14.62 5.41 -10.74
CA LYS A 284 13.81 4.28 -10.26
C LYS A 284 14.55 2.93 -10.34
N LEU A 285 15.42 2.71 -11.33
CA LEU A 285 16.20 1.46 -11.45
C LEU A 285 17.33 1.41 -10.43
N THR A 286 17.96 2.54 -10.15
CA THR A 286 18.94 2.67 -9.08
C THR A 286 18.32 2.37 -7.72
N ASP A 287 17.09 2.85 -7.47
CA ASP A 287 16.33 2.49 -6.27
C ASP A 287 16.03 0.99 -6.21
N VAL A 288 15.64 0.36 -7.32
CA VAL A 288 15.46 -1.10 -7.38
C VAL A 288 16.73 -1.85 -7.00
N PHE A 289 17.88 -1.40 -7.50
CA PHE A 289 19.17 -1.96 -7.10
C PHE A 289 19.40 -1.83 -5.58
N TYR A 290 19.15 -0.66 -4.99
CA TYR A 290 19.27 -0.46 -3.55
C TYR A 290 18.21 -1.17 -2.72
N SER A 291 17.11 -1.63 -3.33
CA SER A 291 16.15 -2.47 -2.61
C SER A 291 16.69 -3.86 -2.28
N GLY A 292 17.72 -4.29 -2.99
CA GLY A 292 18.29 -5.64 -2.84
C GLY A 292 17.29 -6.76 -3.17
N THR A 293 16.20 -6.44 -3.92
CA THR A 293 15.20 -7.45 -4.28
C THR A 293 15.79 -8.53 -5.16
N GLN A 294 15.50 -9.79 -4.84
CA GLN A 294 15.97 -10.95 -5.61
C GLN A 294 14.81 -11.93 -5.79
N HIS A 295 14.64 -12.39 -7.03
CA HIS A 295 13.63 -13.38 -7.40
C HIS A 295 14.30 -14.57 -8.10
N ARG A 296 13.72 -15.75 -7.91
CA ARG A 296 14.13 -16.93 -8.67
C ARG A 296 13.72 -16.75 -10.13
N GLU A 297 14.64 -16.95 -11.04
CA GLU A 297 14.39 -16.84 -12.49
C GLU A 297 13.75 -18.10 -13.08
N ASP A 298 13.92 -19.24 -12.42
CA ASP A 298 13.44 -20.56 -12.86
C ASP A 298 11.99 -20.87 -12.47
N GLN A 299 11.25 -19.87 -11.95
CA GLN A 299 9.84 -19.98 -11.57
C GLN A 299 8.90 -19.26 -12.57
N PRO A 300 7.59 -19.56 -12.57
CA PRO A 300 6.63 -18.74 -13.29
C PRO A 300 6.61 -17.31 -12.77
N PRO A 301 6.41 -16.30 -13.64
CA PRO A 301 6.24 -14.93 -13.20
C PRO A 301 5.11 -14.81 -12.17
N HIS A 302 5.39 -14.16 -11.05
CA HIS A 302 4.40 -13.92 -9.98
C HIS A 302 3.45 -12.75 -10.29
N ILE A 303 3.70 -12.03 -11.39
CA ILE A 303 2.84 -10.98 -11.92
C ILE A 303 2.41 -11.40 -13.33
N ARG A 304 1.12 -11.37 -13.58
CA ARG A 304 0.54 -11.70 -14.89
C ARG A 304 -0.45 -10.63 -15.30
N ILE A 305 -0.53 -10.36 -16.58
CA ILE A 305 -1.61 -9.58 -17.18
C ILE A 305 -2.60 -10.58 -17.75
N LEU A 306 -3.81 -10.61 -17.23
CA LEU A 306 -4.83 -11.62 -17.56
C LEU A 306 -5.34 -11.44 -18.99
N ASN A 307 -5.57 -10.19 -19.42
CA ASN A 307 -5.98 -9.85 -20.77
C ASN A 307 -5.10 -8.71 -21.32
N PRO A 308 -3.97 -9.02 -21.99
CA PRO A 308 -3.05 -8.02 -22.51
C PRO A 308 -3.67 -7.08 -23.55
N ALA A 309 -4.67 -7.52 -24.33
CA ALA A 309 -5.31 -6.67 -25.34
C ALA A 309 -6.01 -5.46 -24.70
N ARG A 310 -6.65 -5.64 -23.53
CA ARG A 310 -7.34 -4.56 -22.82
C ARG A 310 -6.39 -3.47 -22.32
N CYS A 311 -5.11 -3.74 -22.17
CA CYS A 311 -4.12 -2.71 -21.87
C CYS A 311 -4.07 -1.62 -22.95
N LEU A 312 -4.25 -2.01 -24.21
CA LEU A 312 -4.21 -1.09 -25.37
C LEU A 312 -5.59 -0.52 -25.65
N THR A 313 -6.61 -1.38 -25.75
CA THR A 313 -7.96 -0.98 -26.18
C THR A 313 -8.72 -0.16 -25.12
N ASP A 314 -8.54 -0.48 -23.85
CA ASP A 314 -9.29 0.14 -22.77
C ASP A 314 -8.40 1.11 -21.97
N CYS A 315 -7.26 0.65 -21.48
CA CYS A 315 -6.42 1.44 -20.57
C CYS A 315 -5.77 2.63 -21.29
N ILE A 316 -4.95 2.35 -22.34
CA ILE A 316 -4.26 3.43 -23.06
C ILE A 316 -5.27 4.29 -23.83
N ALA A 317 -6.30 3.71 -24.45
CA ALA A 317 -7.32 4.47 -25.16
C ALA A 317 -8.09 5.41 -24.22
N ARG A 318 -8.40 4.97 -23.00
CA ARG A 318 -9.15 5.77 -22.02
C ARG A 318 -8.29 6.81 -21.32
N TYR A 319 -7.10 6.44 -20.89
CA TYR A 319 -6.26 7.31 -20.06
C TYR A 319 -5.21 8.09 -20.84
N GLY A 320 -4.99 7.79 -22.11
CA GLY A 320 -3.95 8.41 -22.94
C GLY A 320 -2.55 7.92 -22.65
N ASP A 321 -2.41 6.97 -21.71
CA ASP A 321 -1.15 6.38 -21.28
C ASP A 321 -1.39 5.03 -20.59
N ALA A 322 -0.31 4.35 -20.20
CA ALA A 322 -0.35 3.14 -19.40
C ALA A 322 -0.04 3.45 -17.92
N PRO A 323 -1.03 3.63 -17.03
CA PRO A 323 -0.80 4.09 -15.65
C PRO A 323 0.17 3.20 -14.86
N CYS A 324 0.20 1.89 -15.13
CA CYS A 324 1.11 0.94 -14.47
C CYS A 324 2.60 1.25 -14.70
N THR A 325 2.96 1.89 -15.83
CA THR A 325 4.35 2.27 -16.11
C THR A 325 4.82 3.44 -15.24
N HIS A 326 3.88 4.23 -14.70
CA HIS A 326 4.13 5.38 -13.83
C HIS A 326 4.02 5.00 -12.36
N PHE A 327 2.86 4.48 -11.94
CA PHE A 327 2.62 4.25 -10.51
C PHE A 327 3.48 3.13 -9.90
N CYS A 328 4.04 2.24 -10.72
CA CYS A 328 4.94 1.22 -10.21
C CYS A 328 6.24 1.86 -9.70
N PRO A 329 6.56 1.74 -8.39
CA PRO A 329 7.74 2.36 -7.82
C PRO A 329 9.04 1.60 -8.14
N ALA A 330 8.94 0.49 -8.87
CA ALA A 330 10.04 -0.43 -9.13
C ALA A 330 10.25 -0.73 -10.63
N LYS A 331 9.67 0.08 -11.53
CA LYS A 331 9.88 -0.08 -12.98
C LYS A 331 9.60 -1.51 -13.48
N VAL A 332 8.52 -2.12 -12.98
CA VAL A 332 8.11 -3.48 -13.40
C VAL A 332 7.45 -3.46 -14.77
N TYR A 333 6.77 -2.39 -15.12
CA TYR A 333 5.99 -2.29 -16.35
C TYR A 333 6.62 -1.32 -17.32
N ASP A 334 6.79 -1.75 -18.56
CA ASP A 334 7.23 -0.92 -19.69
C ASP A 334 6.26 -1.06 -20.87
N LEU A 335 5.96 0.04 -21.51
CA LEU A 335 5.25 0.05 -22.77
C LEU A 335 6.27 -0.05 -23.91
N VAL A 336 6.29 -1.19 -24.61
CA VAL A 336 7.28 -1.50 -25.65
C VAL A 336 6.61 -1.78 -26.99
N GLY A 337 7.39 -1.64 -28.08
CA GLY A 337 6.93 -1.86 -29.45
C GLY A 337 6.14 -0.66 -30.01
N GLU A 338 5.81 -0.73 -31.31
CA GLU A 338 5.06 0.29 -32.03
C GLU A 338 3.91 -0.35 -32.81
N GLY A 339 2.87 0.40 -33.11
CA GLY A 339 1.71 -0.03 -33.87
C GLY A 339 1.06 -1.30 -33.27
N GLU A 340 0.86 -2.31 -34.08
CA GLU A 340 0.24 -3.59 -33.67
C GLU A 340 1.11 -4.45 -32.75
N HIS A 341 2.42 -4.18 -32.68
CA HIS A 341 3.36 -4.86 -31.77
C HIS A 341 3.48 -4.18 -30.41
N ARG A 342 2.72 -3.12 -30.17
CA ARG A 342 2.72 -2.41 -28.89
C ARG A 342 2.16 -3.30 -27.78
N ARG A 343 2.86 -3.38 -26.64
CA ARG A 343 2.44 -4.20 -25.52
C ARG A 343 3.04 -3.71 -24.19
N ILE A 344 2.43 -4.11 -23.09
CA ILE A 344 3.03 -3.95 -21.77
C ILE A 344 3.98 -5.14 -21.52
N GLN A 345 5.25 -4.83 -21.31
CA GLN A 345 6.26 -5.78 -20.87
C GLN A 345 6.32 -5.78 -19.36
N VAL A 346 6.39 -6.97 -18.74
CA VAL A 346 6.47 -7.15 -17.28
C VAL A 346 7.86 -7.63 -16.90
N ASN A 347 8.62 -6.78 -16.21
CA ASN A 347 9.95 -7.05 -15.67
C ASN A 347 9.81 -7.47 -14.21
N PHE A 348 9.26 -8.65 -13.95
CA PHE A 348 8.88 -9.11 -12.60
C PHE A 348 10.07 -9.19 -11.63
N ALA A 349 11.29 -9.35 -12.11
CA ALA A 349 12.51 -9.37 -11.30
C ALA A 349 12.74 -8.06 -10.52
N ASN A 350 12.20 -6.94 -11.02
CA ASN A 350 12.29 -5.64 -10.34
C ASN A 350 11.27 -5.49 -9.19
N CYS A 351 10.32 -6.42 -9.04
CA CYS A 351 9.19 -6.25 -8.13
C CYS A 351 9.63 -6.21 -6.66
N VAL A 352 9.29 -5.13 -5.97
CA VAL A 352 9.51 -4.95 -4.51
C VAL A 352 8.28 -5.33 -3.67
N HIS A 353 7.31 -6.04 -4.24
CA HIS A 353 6.10 -6.54 -3.59
C HIS A 353 5.26 -5.48 -2.88
N CYS A 354 5.20 -4.26 -3.42
CA CYS A 354 4.41 -3.18 -2.84
C CYS A 354 2.90 -3.38 -3.02
N LYS A 355 2.47 -4.17 -4.03
CA LYS A 355 1.07 -4.49 -4.36
C LYS A 355 0.22 -3.32 -4.88
N THR A 356 0.82 -2.19 -5.21
CA THR A 356 0.10 -1.05 -5.78
C THR A 356 -0.63 -1.42 -7.07
N CYS A 357 -0.05 -2.30 -7.88
CA CYS A 357 -0.61 -2.66 -9.18
C CYS A 357 -1.98 -3.36 -9.07
N VAL A 358 -2.14 -4.30 -8.16
CA VAL A 358 -3.43 -5.01 -7.94
C VAL A 358 -4.48 -4.15 -7.23
N ILE A 359 -4.11 -3.01 -6.69
CA ILE A 359 -5.04 -2.06 -6.07
C ILE A 359 -5.45 -0.96 -7.05
N LYS A 360 -4.51 -0.53 -7.90
CA LYS A 360 -4.68 0.67 -8.72
C LYS A 360 -4.91 0.37 -10.21
N ASP A 361 -4.87 -0.89 -10.64
CA ASP A 361 -5.20 -1.26 -12.02
C ASP A 361 -6.65 -0.86 -12.34
N PRO A 362 -6.87 0.00 -13.34
CA PRO A 362 -8.20 0.51 -13.64
C PRO A 362 -9.07 -0.45 -14.47
N ILE A 363 -8.54 -1.62 -14.86
CA ILE A 363 -9.23 -2.58 -15.73
C ILE A 363 -9.77 -3.72 -14.89
N ASP A 364 -11.07 -3.80 -14.79
CA ASP A 364 -11.79 -4.95 -14.27
C ASP A 364 -12.04 -5.95 -15.41
N VAL A 365 -11.50 -7.15 -15.32
CA VAL A 365 -11.61 -8.18 -16.37
C VAL A 365 -12.83 -9.09 -16.19
N LEU A 366 -13.38 -9.15 -14.98
CA LEU A 366 -14.56 -9.94 -14.65
C LEU A 366 -15.56 -9.04 -13.92
N ASP A 367 -16.39 -8.33 -14.67
CA ASP A 367 -17.35 -7.33 -14.18
C ASP A 367 -18.16 -7.77 -12.95
N ALA A 368 -18.36 -9.07 -12.73
CA ALA A 368 -19.09 -9.61 -11.59
C ALA A 368 -18.21 -9.86 -10.34
N ASP A 369 -16.91 -10.04 -10.51
CA ASP A 369 -16.00 -10.49 -9.43
C ASP A 369 -14.91 -9.48 -9.07
N HIS A 370 -14.92 -8.28 -9.67
CA HIS A 370 -13.94 -7.20 -9.47
C HIS A 370 -12.48 -7.69 -9.54
N VAL A 371 -12.18 -8.52 -10.54
CA VAL A 371 -10.83 -9.02 -10.77
C VAL A 371 -10.10 -8.06 -11.70
N GLN A 372 -9.10 -7.37 -11.18
CA GLN A 372 -8.24 -6.51 -11.98
C GLN A 372 -7.44 -7.29 -13.03
N ASN A 373 -7.02 -6.59 -14.09
CA ASN A 373 -6.26 -7.18 -15.19
C ASN A 373 -4.83 -7.59 -14.78
N ILE A 374 -4.27 -6.96 -13.75
CA ILE A 374 -2.99 -7.33 -13.18
C ILE A 374 -3.23 -8.31 -12.01
N ASP A 375 -2.84 -9.57 -12.20
CA ASP A 375 -2.86 -10.61 -11.16
C ASP A 375 -1.46 -10.73 -10.53
N TRP A 376 -1.37 -10.43 -9.25
CA TRP A 376 -0.16 -10.62 -8.45
C TRP A 376 -0.37 -11.78 -7.48
N ARG A 377 0.55 -12.74 -7.49
CA ARG A 377 0.54 -13.87 -6.55
C ARG A 377 1.87 -13.93 -5.82
N ALA A 378 1.87 -14.45 -4.59
CA ALA A 378 3.11 -14.63 -3.87
C ALA A 378 4.04 -15.57 -4.66
N PRO A 379 5.31 -15.20 -4.92
CA PRO A 379 6.25 -16.08 -5.58
C PRO A 379 6.63 -17.27 -4.68
N ALA A 380 7.20 -18.34 -5.27
CA ALA A 380 7.53 -19.56 -4.56
C ALA A 380 8.50 -19.35 -3.39
N GLU A 381 9.40 -18.38 -3.48
CA GLU A 381 10.32 -17.97 -2.42
C GLU A 381 9.66 -17.16 -1.30
N GLY A 382 8.38 -16.81 -1.42
CA GLY A 382 7.60 -16.05 -0.43
C GLY A 382 7.67 -14.55 -0.60
N GLY A 383 8.79 -13.93 -0.49
CA GLY A 383 8.96 -12.47 -0.62
C GLY A 383 10.33 -12.09 -1.11
N PRO A 384 10.56 -10.83 -1.51
CA PRO A 384 11.89 -10.42 -1.89
C PRO A 384 12.82 -10.60 -0.69
N ARG A 385 13.94 -11.22 -0.93
CA ARG A 385 15.01 -11.25 0.05
C ARG A 385 15.71 -9.89 -0.01
N TYR A 386 15.49 -9.08 0.99
CA TYR A 386 16.24 -7.84 1.14
C TYR A 386 17.62 -8.18 1.70
N GLN A 387 18.66 -7.98 0.92
CA GLN A 387 20.02 -8.11 1.43
C GLN A 387 20.36 -6.83 2.19
N GLY A 388 20.51 -6.92 3.48
CA GLY A 388 21.22 -5.92 4.29
C GLY A 388 20.39 -4.80 4.91
N LEU A 389 19.20 -5.09 5.42
CA LEU A 389 18.56 -4.21 6.41
C LEU A 389 18.58 -4.88 7.76
#